data_edcc931bb9e95135adbbd17731d56f33
#
_entry.id   edcc931bb9e95135adbbd17731d56f33
#
_cell.length_a   1.000
_cell.length_b   1.000
_cell.length_c   1.000
_cell.angle_alpha   90.00
_cell.angle_beta   90.00
_cell.angle_gamma   90.00
#
_symmetry.space_group_name_H-M   'P 1'
#
loop_
_entity.id
_entity.type
_entity.pdbx_description
1 polymer ?
#
loop_
_entity_poly.entity_id
_entity_poly.type
_entity_poly.pdbx_seq_one_letter_code
_entity_poly.pdbx_strand_id
1 'polypeptide(L)'
;MVGWFTEICDMFIKFVGTGWFHWLIAAIILVAGSVKNTHFRHKFLYPAAMILIVFFCPLVYGTIGIRFLNGMYWRILWLVPVSVIIAIGGTWLVMRFNNYILKAVTLALTVCVIAMSGRPMFSKVNYVPAQNEYQLPQVTIDIADAIISDSLEADTGVYPTVVVPDEMLCSMRQYTTKIRLLYGRDAYAYIFNELEEMKAVVHNEMIRQTPDVGKLAVYAKAKNVDYIVFSSVNHKGYQDINMHGYEFVKNVDGYDIYMRQED
;
A
#
# COMPACT_ATOMS: atom_id res chain seq x y z
N MET A 1 7.19 -25.56 9.40
CA MET A 1 8.16 -24.64 10.07
C MET A 1 9.18 -24.04 9.11
N VAL A 2 9.80 -24.81 8.20
CA VAL A 2 10.77 -24.26 7.23
C VAL A 2 10.12 -23.22 6.30
N GLY A 3 8.90 -23.48 5.80
CA GLY A 3 8.17 -22.50 4.95
C GLY A 3 7.85 -21.18 5.66
N TRP A 4 7.46 -21.23 6.93
CA TRP A 4 7.18 -20.03 7.71
C TRP A 4 8.42 -19.16 7.93
N PHE A 5 9.57 -19.79 8.15
CA PHE A 5 10.83 -19.05 8.30
C PHE A 5 11.22 -18.34 6.99
N THR A 6 11.03 -19.00 5.86
CA THR A 6 11.28 -18.39 4.54
C THR A 6 10.36 -17.19 4.31
N GLU A 7 9.07 -17.31 4.60
CA GLU A 7 8.10 -16.21 4.49
C GLU A 7 8.47 -15.02 5.39
N ILE A 8 8.90 -15.29 6.64
CA ILE A 8 9.37 -14.23 7.57
C ILE A 8 10.59 -13.52 6.98
N CYS A 9 11.56 -14.27 6.45
CA CYS A 9 12.74 -13.69 5.82
C CYS A 9 12.38 -12.84 4.61
N ASP A 10 11.48 -13.31 3.75
CA ASP A 10 11.02 -12.56 2.58
C ASP A 10 10.30 -11.27 2.98
N MET A 11 9.42 -11.32 4.00
CA MET A 11 8.78 -10.12 4.55
C MET A 11 9.80 -9.14 5.10
N PHE A 12 10.81 -9.65 5.82
CA PHE A 12 11.87 -8.82 6.38
C PHE A 12 12.69 -8.14 5.28
N ILE A 13 13.10 -8.88 4.25
CA ILE A 13 13.85 -8.34 3.11
C ILE A 13 13.04 -7.27 2.37
N LYS A 14 11.76 -7.52 2.12
CA LYS A 14 10.85 -6.57 1.50
C LYS A 14 10.68 -5.29 2.33
N PHE A 15 10.57 -5.43 3.65
CA PHE A 15 10.43 -4.29 4.57
C PHE A 15 11.70 -3.45 4.66
N VAL A 16 12.85 -4.09 4.79
CA VAL A 16 14.13 -3.41 4.98
C VAL A 16 14.60 -2.72 3.70
N GLY A 17 14.27 -3.26 2.53
CA GLY A 17 14.73 -2.73 1.26
C GLY A 17 16.26 -2.64 1.19
N THR A 18 16.77 -1.59 0.53
CA THR A 18 18.22 -1.39 0.35
C THR A 18 18.72 -0.32 1.33
N GLY A 19 19.38 -0.67 2.41
CA GLY A 19 20.18 0.30 3.16
C GLY A 19 19.94 0.39 4.66
N TRP A 20 18.70 0.53 5.15
CA TRP A 20 18.41 0.73 6.57
C TRP A 20 18.92 -0.38 7.49
N PHE A 21 18.88 -1.61 7.01
CA PHE A 21 19.28 -2.77 7.80
C PHE A 21 20.77 -2.82 8.11
N HIS A 22 21.60 -2.48 7.12
CA HIS A 22 23.06 -2.44 7.30
C HIS A 22 23.45 -1.41 8.37
N TRP A 23 22.70 -0.29 8.43
CA TRP A 23 22.87 0.76 9.42
C TRP A 23 22.41 0.35 10.80
N LEU A 24 21.30 -0.37 10.89
CA LEU A 24 20.82 -0.92 12.16
C LEU A 24 21.87 -1.86 12.75
N ILE A 25 22.43 -2.76 11.95
CA ILE A 25 23.51 -3.66 12.40
C ILE A 25 24.73 -2.86 12.85
N ALA A 26 25.17 -1.89 12.07
CA ALA A 26 26.31 -1.03 12.44
C ALA A 26 26.04 -0.27 13.76
N ALA A 27 24.84 0.31 13.91
CA ALA A 27 24.45 1.00 15.13
C ALA A 27 24.36 0.07 16.32
N ILE A 28 23.82 -1.14 16.17
CA ILE A 28 23.76 -2.15 17.25
C ILE A 28 25.16 -2.56 17.67
N ILE A 29 26.07 -2.81 16.72
CA ILE A 29 27.48 -3.18 17.02
C ILE A 29 28.16 -2.05 17.74
N LEU A 30 28.04 -0.80 17.28
CA LEU A 30 28.63 0.37 17.89
C LEU A 30 28.08 0.62 19.29
N VAL A 31 26.79 0.51 19.51
CA VAL A 31 26.13 0.72 20.80
C VAL A 31 26.42 -0.43 21.75
N ALA A 32 26.41 -1.67 21.32
CA ALA A 32 26.71 -2.84 22.15
C ALA A 32 28.17 -2.83 22.63
N GLY A 33 29.11 -2.38 21.77
CA GLY A 33 30.54 -2.34 22.09
C GLY A 33 30.97 -1.17 23.01
N SER A 34 30.13 -0.14 23.14
CA SER A 34 30.62 1.15 23.63
C SER A 34 29.82 1.82 24.73
N VAL A 35 28.57 1.50 24.87
CA VAL A 35 27.72 2.18 25.86
C VAL A 35 27.80 1.45 27.19
N LYS A 36 28.56 2.03 28.10
CA LYS A 36 28.55 1.65 29.54
C LYS A 36 27.21 2.05 30.23
N ASN A 37 26.37 2.85 29.55
CA ASN A 37 25.11 3.32 30.09
C ASN A 37 24.05 2.20 30.03
N THR A 38 23.81 1.58 31.18
CA THR A 38 22.84 0.49 31.36
C THR A 38 21.41 0.94 31.03
N HIS A 39 21.03 2.21 31.32
CA HIS A 39 19.71 2.74 31.03
C HIS A 39 19.39 2.71 29.54
N PHE A 40 20.35 3.05 28.67
CA PHE A 40 20.13 3.01 27.22
C PHE A 40 19.95 1.59 26.71
N ARG A 41 20.78 0.67 27.19
CA ARG A 41 20.66 -0.75 26.83
C ARG A 41 19.28 -1.32 27.18
N HIS A 42 18.79 -1.03 28.38
CA HIS A 42 17.48 -1.51 28.83
C HIS A 42 16.30 -0.87 28.09
N LYS A 43 16.39 0.43 27.77
CA LYS A 43 15.27 1.16 27.15
C LYS A 43 15.14 0.96 25.64
N PHE A 44 16.22 0.77 24.92
CA PHE A 44 16.21 0.73 23.46
C PHE A 44 16.79 -0.55 22.87
N LEU A 45 17.95 -0.99 23.33
CA LEU A 45 18.66 -2.10 22.70
C LEU A 45 17.98 -3.46 22.99
N TYR A 46 17.69 -3.75 24.25
CA TYR A 46 17.04 -5.02 24.61
C TYR A 46 15.62 -5.13 24.08
N PRO A 47 14.74 -4.11 24.14
CA PRO A 47 13.44 -4.18 23.49
C PRO A 47 13.54 -4.38 21.98
N ALA A 48 14.46 -3.69 21.30
CA ALA A 48 14.65 -3.87 19.86
C ALA A 48 15.12 -5.30 19.53
N ALA A 49 16.07 -5.85 20.28
CA ALA A 49 16.53 -7.23 20.12
C ALA A 49 15.42 -8.25 20.40
N MET A 50 14.62 -8.02 21.45
CA MET A 50 13.48 -8.86 21.78
C MET A 50 12.44 -8.87 20.68
N ILE A 51 12.08 -7.69 20.13
CA ILE A 51 11.14 -7.57 19.01
C ILE A 51 11.64 -8.34 17.78
N LEU A 52 12.93 -8.24 17.46
CA LEU A 52 13.52 -9.00 16.35
C LEU A 52 13.50 -10.51 16.61
N ILE A 53 13.84 -10.96 17.83
CA ILE A 53 13.76 -12.37 18.20
C ILE A 53 12.33 -12.90 18.06
N VAL A 54 11.34 -12.15 18.55
CA VAL A 54 9.92 -12.49 18.43
C VAL A 54 9.48 -12.50 16.96
N PHE A 55 9.91 -11.52 16.17
CA PHE A 55 9.60 -11.44 14.74
C PHE A 55 10.14 -12.65 13.96
N PHE A 56 11.37 -13.07 14.20
CA PHE A 56 11.98 -14.22 13.53
C PHE A 56 11.57 -15.58 14.10
N CYS A 57 10.73 -15.62 15.13
CA CYS A 57 10.27 -16.86 15.73
C CYS A 57 9.13 -17.49 14.89
N PRO A 58 9.35 -18.65 14.24
CA PRO A 58 8.33 -19.27 13.40
C PRO A 58 7.06 -19.67 14.18
N LEU A 59 7.18 -19.99 15.46
CA LEU A 59 6.02 -20.32 16.31
C LEU A 59 5.12 -19.09 16.51
N VAL A 60 5.70 -17.92 16.72
CA VAL A 60 4.95 -16.66 16.87
C VAL A 60 4.25 -16.30 15.55
N TYR A 61 4.95 -16.45 14.43
CA TYR A 61 4.36 -16.24 13.12
C TYR A 61 3.20 -17.21 12.84
N GLY A 62 3.39 -18.50 13.07
CA GLY A 62 2.36 -19.52 12.82
C GLY A 62 1.13 -19.40 13.72
N THR A 63 1.28 -18.90 14.96
CA THR A 63 0.17 -18.76 15.91
C THR A 63 -0.47 -17.37 15.88
N ILE A 64 0.32 -16.32 16.05
CA ILE A 64 -0.15 -14.94 16.12
C ILE A 64 -0.14 -14.28 14.76
N GLY A 65 0.93 -14.49 13.99
CA GLY A 65 1.12 -13.85 12.69
C GLY A 65 0.00 -14.19 11.72
N ILE A 66 -0.21 -15.47 11.44
CA ILE A 66 -1.23 -15.92 10.49
C ILE A 66 -2.64 -15.67 11.01
N ARG A 67 -2.90 -15.89 12.30
CA ARG A 67 -4.25 -15.88 12.87
C ARG A 67 -4.80 -14.48 13.15
N PHE A 68 -3.95 -13.54 13.61
CA PHE A 68 -4.39 -12.22 14.07
C PHE A 68 -3.86 -11.08 13.20
N LEU A 69 -2.66 -11.21 12.63
CA LEU A 69 -2.01 -10.13 11.88
C LEU A 69 -2.10 -10.30 10.36
N ASN A 70 -2.41 -11.51 9.91
CA ASN A 70 -2.76 -11.85 8.53
C ASN A 70 -2.09 -10.92 7.49
N GLY A 71 -0.86 -11.19 7.07
CA GLY A 71 -0.06 -10.40 6.12
C GLY A 71 0.38 -9.01 6.58
N MET A 72 -0.08 -8.53 7.73
CA MET A 72 0.45 -7.31 8.35
C MET A 72 1.52 -7.60 9.41
N TYR A 73 1.99 -8.83 9.49
CA TYR A 73 3.01 -9.26 10.47
C TYR A 73 4.27 -8.40 10.42
N TRP A 74 4.68 -7.94 9.25
CA TRP A 74 5.80 -7.04 9.06
C TRP A 74 5.69 -5.72 9.84
N ARG A 75 4.48 -5.29 10.24
CA ARG A 75 4.28 -4.07 11.05
C ARG A 75 4.88 -4.17 12.45
N ILE A 76 5.16 -5.35 12.95
CA ILE A 76 5.89 -5.54 14.21
C ILE A 76 7.26 -4.85 14.15
N LEU A 77 7.88 -4.80 12.96
CA LEU A 77 9.16 -4.13 12.76
C LEU A 77 9.09 -2.61 12.96
N TRP A 78 7.91 -1.99 12.89
CA TRP A 78 7.73 -0.57 13.22
C TRP A 78 7.98 -0.25 14.69
N LEU A 79 7.84 -1.24 15.56
CA LEU A 79 8.13 -1.09 16.99
C LEU A 79 9.62 -0.99 17.28
N VAL A 80 10.49 -1.37 16.33
CA VAL A 80 11.94 -1.24 16.47
C VAL A 80 12.33 0.23 16.25
N PRO A 81 12.88 0.94 17.25
CA PRO A 81 13.20 2.36 17.14
C PRO A 81 14.51 2.59 16.37
N VAL A 82 14.52 2.18 15.08
CA VAL A 82 15.71 2.16 14.22
C VAL A 82 16.37 3.55 14.12
N SER A 83 15.58 4.60 13.89
CA SER A 83 16.09 5.97 13.75
C SER A 83 16.78 6.47 15.02
N VAL A 84 16.24 6.13 16.19
CA VAL A 84 16.82 6.50 17.50
C VAL A 84 18.15 5.77 17.71
N ILE A 85 18.20 4.47 17.41
CA ILE A 85 19.40 3.65 17.53
C ILE A 85 20.52 4.17 16.61
N ILE A 86 20.17 4.51 15.36
CA ILE A 86 21.11 5.08 14.38
C ILE A 86 21.63 6.44 14.85
N ALA A 87 20.74 7.33 15.33
CA ALA A 87 21.13 8.65 15.80
C ALA A 87 22.11 8.57 16.98
N ILE A 88 21.85 7.69 17.94
CA ILE A 88 22.71 7.51 19.10
C ILE A 88 24.05 6.86 18.72
N GLY A 89 24.03 5.83 17.86
CA GLY A 89 25.24 5.19 17.35
C GLY A 89 26.13 6.17 16.59
N GLY A 90 25.54 6.99 15.71
CA GLY A 90 26.24 8.04 14.97
C GLY A 90 26.82 9.12 15.90
N THR A 91 26.03 9.60 16.85
CA THR A 91 26.51 10.58 17.86
C THR A 91 27.67 10.02 18.65
N TRP A 92 27.57 8.77 19.11
CA TRP A 92 28.64 8.13 19.84
C TRP A 92 29.95 8.03 19.00
N LEU A 93 29.81 7.67 17.70
CA LEU A 93 30.95 7.59 16.78
C LEU A 93 31.67 8.97 16.68
N VAL A 94 30.89 10.05 16.50
CA VAL A 94 31.42 11.42 16.43
C VAL A 94 32.11 11.83 17.75
N MET A 95 31.51 11.49 18.89
CA MET A 95 32.03 11.87 20.20
C MET A 95 33.28 11.08 20.62
N ARG A 96 33.65 10.02 19.91
CA ARG A 96 34.86 9.23 20.17
C ARG A 96 36.15 10.03 19.92
N PHE A 97 36.10 11.02 19.05
CA PHE A 97 37.26 11.86 18.71
C PHE A 97 37.30 13.11 19.57
N ASN A 98 38.52 13.50 20.03
CA ASN A 98 38.70 14.73 20.77
C ASN A 98 38.97 15.94 19.86
N ASN A 99 39.50 15.71 18.67
CA ASN A 99 39.83 16.75 17.70
C ASN A 99 38.55 17.23 16.98
N TYR A 100 38.33 18.56 16.92
CA TYR A 100 37.15 19.16 16.26
C TYR A 100 37.06 18.86 14.77
N ILE A 101 38.22 18.82 14.07
CA ILE A 101 38.26 18.52 12.65
C ILE A 101 37.80 17.07 12.40
N LEU A 102 38.32 16.11 13.20
CA LEU A 102 37.91 14.72 13.12
C LEU A 102 36.42 14.52 13.47
N LYS A 103 35.90 15.26 14.45
CA LYS A 103 34.45 15.26 14.75
C LYS A 103 33.63 15.73 13.56
N ALA A 104 34.02 16.86 12.95
CA ALA A 104 33.32 17.43 11.81
C ALA A 104 33.35 16.49 10.61
N VAL A 105 34.51 15.91 10.30
CA VAL A 105 34.64 14.93 9.19
C VAL A 105 33.81 13.69 9.45
N THR A 106 33.87 13.13 10.67
CA THR A 106 33.07 11.93 11.03
C THR A 106 31.58 12.22 10.98
N LEU A 107 31.14 13.39 11.43
CA LEU A 107 29.73 13.80 11.31
C LEU A 107 29.31 13.92 9.85
N ALA A 108 30.11 14.62 9.04
CA ALA A 108 29.81 14.77 7.61
C ALA A 108 29.75 13.41 6.90
N LEU A 109 30.70 12.53 7.14
CA LEU A 109 30.69 11.18 6.58
C LEU A 109 29.46 10.39 7.03
N THR A 110 29.11 10.45 8.33
CA THR A 110 27.93 9.75 8.85
C THR A 110 26.64 10.25 8.17
N VAL A 111 26.49 11.58 8.04
CA VAL A 111 25.35 12.20 7.36
C VAL A 111 25.31 11.83 5.88
N CYS A 112 26.43 11.91 5.17
CA CYS A 112 26.53 11.53 3.77
C CYS A 112 26.13 10.07 3.56
N VAL A 113 26.63 9.19 4.39
CA VAL A 113 26.33 7.76 4.27
C VAL A 113 24.85 7.48 4.53
N ILE A 114 24.22 8.13 5.53
CA ILE A 114 22.78 8.03 5.77
C ILE A 114 21.99 8.56 4.56
N ALA A 115 22.38 9.71 4.02
CA ALA A 115 21.73 10.32 2.87
C ALA A 115 21.83 9.44 1.60
N MET A 116 23.00 8.83 1.36
CA MET A 116 23.20 7.93 0.22
C MET A 116 22.49 6.59 0.35
N SER A 117 22.15 6.17 1.57
CA SER A 117 21.41 4.91 1.82
C SER A 117 19.91 5.06 1.63
N GLY A 118 19.40 6.30 1.58
CA GLY A 118 17.99 6.60 1.36
C GLY A 118 17.68 6.88 -0.12
N ARG A 119 16.40 6.77 -0.47
CA ARG A 119 15.90 7.31 -1.74
C ARG A 119 15.39 8.72 -1.49
N PRO A 120 15.76 9.72 -2.32
CA PRO A 120 15.26 11.08 -2.16
C PRO A 120 13.74 11.09 -2.32
N MET A 121 13.02 11.44 -1.25
CA MET A 121 11.56 11.48 -1.25
C MET A 121 11.01 12.48 -2.27
N PHE A 122 11.69 13.62 -2.43
CA PHE A 122 11.29 14.71 -3.34
C PHE A 122 11.96 14.61 -4.71
N SER A 123 12.24 13.42 -5.21
CA SER A 123 12.66 13.25 -6.60
C SER A 123 11.48 13.40 -7.56
N LYS A 124 11.73 13.85 -8.81
CA LYS A 124 10.70 13.95 -9.85
C LYS A 124 9.97 12.62 -10.11
N VAL A 125 10.55 11.49 -9.71
CA VAL A 125 9.95 10.15 -9.83
C VAL A 125 8.93 9.90 -8.72
N ASN A 126 9.17 10.46 -7.53
CA ASN A 126 8.35 10.18 -6.33
C ASN A 126 7.44 11.35 -5.94
N TYR A 127 7.65 12.51 -6.53
CA TYR A 127 6.90 13.72 -6.23
C TYR A 127 6.27 14.28 -7.50
N VAL A 128 4.96 14.23 -7.56
CA VAL A 128 4.15 14.87 -8.58
C VAL A 128 3.42 16.03 -7.89
N PRO A 129 3.49 17.28 -8.43
CA PRO A 129 2.69 18.38 -7.90
C PRO A 129 1.21 18.01 -7.88
N ALA A 130 0.50 18.41 -6.83
CA ALA A 130 -0.93 18.17 -6.72
C ALA A 130 -1.66 18.86 -7.90
N GLN A 131 -2.56 18.12 -8.56
CA GLN A 131 -3.36 18.62 -9.67
C GLN A 131 -4.61 19.36 -9.18
N ASN A 132 -5.01 19.12 -7.93
CA ASN A 132 -6.20 19.66 -7.30
C ASN A 132 -6.01 19.78 -5.78
N GLU A 133 -6.96 20.41 -5.10
CA GLU A 133 -6.94 20.59 -3.63
C GLU A 133 -7.01 19.27 -2.84
N TYR A 134 -7.58 18.23 -3.44
CA TYR A 134 -7.71 16.89 -2.82
C TYR A 134 -6.42 16.06 -2.88
N GLN A 135 -5.43 16.48 -3.69
CA GLN A 135 -4.19 15.75 -3.95
C GLN A 135 -4.44 14.31 -4.49
N LEU A 136 -5.51 14.17 -5.27
CA LEU A 136 -5.93 12.94 -5.93
C LEU A 136 -5.71 13.03 -7.44
N PRO A 137 -5.66 11.90 -8.18
CA PRO A 137 -5.66 11.93 -9.64
C PRO A 137 -6.91 12.62 -10.16
N GLN A 138 -6.76 13.63 -11.03
CA GLN A 138 -7.89 14.42 -11.54
C GLN A 138 -8.90 13.55 -12.25
N VAL A 139 -8.45 12.58 -13.04
CA VAL A 139 -9.32 11.62 -13.75
C VAL A 139 -10.27 10.85 -12.81
N THR A 140 -9.82 10.52 -11.58
CA THR A 140 -10.71 9.86 -10.61
C THR A 140 -11.83 10.78 -10.14
N ILE A 141 -11.53 12.07 -9.96
CA ILE A 141 -12.52 13.09 -9.59
C ILE A 141 -13.54 13.24 -10.70
N ASP A 142 -13.07 13.43 -11.94
CA ASP A 142 -13.90 13.66 -13.11
C ASP A 142 -14.84 12.48 -13.41
N ILE A 143 -14.35 11.24 -13.21
CA ILE A 143 -15.19 10.02 -13.33
C ILE A 143 -16.21 9.96 -12.20
N ALA A 144 -15.81 10.25 -10.97
CA ALA A 144 -16.73 10.24 -9.83
C ALA A 144 -17.86 11.27 -10.01
N ASP A 145 -17.51 12.49 -10.42
CA ASP A 145 -18.49 13.55 -10.67
C ASP A 145 -19.41 13.22 -11.85
N ALA A 146 -18.86 12.57 -12.88
CA ALA A 146 -19.65 12.10 -14.00
C ALA A 146 -20.71 11.08 -13.57
N ILE A 147 -20.33 10.08 -12.77
CA ILE A 147 -21.24 9.05 -12.28
C ILE A 147 -22.28 9.65 -11.32
N ILE A 148 -21.86 10.57 -10.44
CA ILE A 148 -22.79 11.24 -9.50
C ILE A 148 -23.82 12.07 -10.28
N SER A 149 -23.38 12.83 -11.27
CA SER A 149 -24.29 13.65 -12.07
C SER A 149 -25.30 12.81 -12.83
N ASP A 150 -24.84 11.73 -13.46
CA ASP A 150 -25.69 10.79 -14.20
C ASP A 150 -26.70 10.08 -13.28
N SER A 151 -26.26 9.64 -12.10
CA SER A 151 -27.13 9.01 -11.10
C SER A 151 -28.16 9.93 -10.48
N LEU A 152 -27.88 11.23 -10.38
CA LEU A 152 -28.84 12.23 -9.91
C LEU A 152 -29.90 12.51 -10.96
N GLU A 153 -29.55 12.51 -12.25
CA GLU A 153 -30.49 12.64 -13.37
C GLU A 153 -31.47 11.46 -13.42
N ALA A 154 -31.02 10.26 -13.02
CA ALA A 154 -31.85 9.06 -12.94
C ALA A 154 -32.80 9.04 -11.71
N ASP A 155 -32.77 10.05 -10.84
CA ASP A 155 -33.64 10.25 -9.64
C ASP A 155 -33.80 9.01 -8.71
N THR A 156 -32.77 8.21 -8.62
CA THR A 156 -32.83 6.95 -7.84
C THR A 156 -32.77 7.16 -6.33
N GLY A 157 -32.32 8.34 -5.85
CA GLY A 157 -32.17 8.68 -4.42
C GLY A 157 -31.20 7.76 -3.65
N VAL A 158 -30.58 6.79 -4.30
CA VAL A 158 -29.66 5.81 -3.73
C VAL A 158 -28.27 6.00 -4.33
N TYR A 159 -27.25 5.93 -3.49
CA TYR A 159 -25.87 6.00 -3.97
C TYR A 159 -25.55 4.81 -4.88
N PRO A 160 -25.04 5.05 -6.11
CA PRO A 160 -24.77 3.99 -7.07
C PRO A 160 -23.66 3.06 -6.59
N THR A 161 -23.81 1.77 -6.88
CA THR A 161 -22.76 0.76 -6.69
C THR A 161 -21.91 0.68 -7.95
N VAL A 162 -20.61 0.90 -7.80
CA VAL A 162 -19.68 1.08 -8.92
C VAL A 162 -18.53 0.08 -8.85
N VAL A 163 -18.11 -0.40 -10.01
CA VAL A 163 -16.89 -1.17 -10.23
C VAL A 163 -15.91 -0.30 -11.01
N VAL A 164 -14.71 -0.13 -10.49
CA VAL A 164 -13.65 0.66 -11.11
C VAL A 164 -12.34 -0.12 -11.17
N PRO A 165 -11.43 0.26 -12.09
CA PRO A 165 -10.08 -0.30 -12.12
C PRO A 165 -9.33 -0.09 -10.80
N ASP A 166 -8.39 -0.99 -10.52
CA ASP A 166 -7.65 -1.04 -9.25
C ASP A 166 -6.98 0.29 -8.90
N GLU A 167 -6.41 0.99 -9.87
CA GLU A 167 -5.74 2.27 -9.68
C GLU A 167 -6.64 3.38 -9.11
N MET A 168 -7.97 3.24 -9.26
CA MET A 168 -8.95 4.23 -8.79
C MET A 168 -9.57 3.89 -7.43
N LEU A 169 -9.50 2.63 -6.97
CA LEU A 169 -10.20 2.17 -5.78
C LEU A 169 -9.92 3.02 -4.53
N CYS A 170 -8.64 3.35 -4.31
CA CYS A 170 -8.26 4.13 -3.14
C CYS A 170 -8.63 5.61 -3.26
N SER A 171 -8.41 6.20 -4.43
CA SER A 171 -8.63 7.63 -4.68
C SER A 171 -10.12 7.97 -4.75
N MET A 172 -10.94 7.14 -5.37
CA MET A 172 -12.39 7.37 -5.46
C MET A 172 -13.05 7.33 -4.07
N ARG A 173 -12.65 6.38 -3.22
CA ARG A 173 -13.15 6.31 -1.84
C ARG A 173 -12.69 7.47 -0.95
N GLN A 174 -11.52 8.06 -1.25
CA GLN A 174 -11.05 9.26 -0.54
C GLN A 174 -11.78 10.51 -0.99
N TYR A 175 -12.18 10.58 -2.26
CA TYR A 175 -12.85 11.74 -2.83
C TYR A 175 -14.30 11.88 -2.36
N THR A 176 -15.09 10.80 -2.45
CA THR A 176 -16.54 10.88 -2.20
C THR A 176 -17.11 9.66 -1.47
N THR A 177 -18.15 9.91 -0.67
CA THR A 177 -18.99 8.88 -0.04
C THR A 177 -20.29 8.63 -0.80
N LYS A 178 -20.57 9.41 -1.87
CA LYS A 178 -21.78 9.29 -2.68
C LYS A 178 -21.71 8.14 -3.70
N ILE A 179 -20.61 7.43 -3.75
CA ILE A 179 -20.40 6.24 -4.58
C ILE A 179 -20.09 5.07 -3.66
N ARG A 180 -20.76 3.95 -3.87
CA ARG A 180 -20.46 2.68 -3.20
C ARG A 180 -19.61 1.82 -4.12
N LEU A 181 -18.39 1.54 -3.75
CA LEU A 181 -17.55 0.58 -4.48
C LEU A 181 -17.96 -0.84 -4.13
N LEU A 182 -18.11 -1.73 -5.13
CA LEU A 182 -18.44 -3.14 -4.94
C LEU A 182 -17.41 -3.85 -4.07
N TYR A 183 -16.15 -3.53 -4.27
CA TYR A 183 -14.99 -3.97 -3.48
C TYR A 183 -14.06 -2.77 -3.29
N GLY A 184 -13.18 -2.86 -2.33
CA GLY A 184 -12.28 -1.78 -2.01
C GLY A 184 -10.84 -2.29 -1.92
N ARG A 185 -10.08 -1.72 -0.98
CA ARG A 185 -8.70 -2.09 -0.71
C ARG A 185 -8.49 -3.56 -0.34
N ASP A 186 -9.52 -4.23 0.15
CA ASP A 186 -9.58 -5.66 0.42
C ASP A 186 -9.34 -6.51 -0.82
N ALA A 187 -9.67 -6.01 -2.01
CA ALA A 187 -9.37 -6.69 -3.27
C ALA A 187 -7.86 -6.86 -3.54
N TYR A 188 -7.03 -5.90 -3.08
CA TYR A 188 -5.56 -6.04 -3.19
C TYR A 188 -4.95 -6.97 -2.17
N ALA A 189 -5.60 -7.06 -1.04
CA ALA A 189 -5.07 -7.81 0.06
C ALA A 189 -5.65 -9.23 -0.01
N TYR A 190 -5.02 -10.11 -0.75
CA TYR A 190 -5.17 -11.57 -0.59
C TYR A 190 -4.99 -12.05 0.87
N ILE A 191 -4.93 -11.13 1.81
CA ILE A 191 -4.49 -11.27 3.18
C ILE A 191 -5.61 -11.03 4.18
N PHE A 192 -6.66 -10.32 3.76
CA PHE A 192 -7.78 -9.99 4.63
C PHE A 192 -9.05 -10.63 4.13
N ASN A 193 -9.40 -11.72 4.70
CA ASN A 193 -10.64 -12.45 4.45
C ASN A 193 -10.90 -12.69 2.96
N GLU A 194 -11.21 -13.90 2.65
CA GLU A 194 -11.70 -14.31 1.34
C GLU A 194 -12.72 -13.27 0.87
N LEU A 195 -12.37 -12.54 -0.18
CA LEU A 195 -13.30 -11.67 -0.86
C LEU A 195 -14.50 -12.55 -1.20
N GLU A 196 -15.70 -12.08 -0.91
CA GLU A 196 -16.90 -12.83 -1.25
C GLU A 196 -16.81 -13.35 -2.68
N GLU A 197 -17.07 -14.64 -2.90
CA GLU A 197 -16.77 -15.34 -4.15
C GLU A 197 -17.24 -14.56 -5.39
N MET A 198 -18.46 -14.01 -5.38
CA MET A 198 -18.98 -13.24 -6.50
C MET A 198 -18.20 -11.93 -6.73
N LYS A 199 -17.80 -11.24 -5.70
CA LYS A 199 -16.96 -10.03 -5.82
C LYS A 199 -15.56 -10.36 -6.32
N ALA A 200 -15.02 -11.51 -5.90
CA ALA A 200 -13.75 -12.01 -6.39
C ALA A 200 -13.79 -12.31 -7.88
N VAL A 201 -14.90 -12.87 -8.39
CA VAL A 201 -15.09 -13.09 -9.82
C VAL A 201 -15.08 -11.77 -10.58
N VAL A 202 -15.86 -10.77 -10.13
CA VAL A 202 -15.89 -9.43 -10.76
C VAL A 202 -14.51 -8.81 -10.76
N HIS A 203 -13.80 -8.80 -9.63
CA HIS A 203 -12.46 -8.25 -9.53
C HIS A 203 -11.46 -8.97 -10.44
N ASN A 204 -11.50 -10.32 -10.46
CA ASN A 204 -10.61 -11.11 -11.30
C ASN A 204 -10.81 -10.84 -12.80
N GLU A 205 -12.04 -10.55 -13.26
CA GLU A 205 -12.26 -10.14 -14.65
C GLU A 205 -11.78 -8.69 -14.87
N MET A 206 -11.93 -7.78 -13.90
CA MET A 206 -11.49 -6.39 -14.02
C MET A 206 -9.97 -6.21 -14.05
N ILE A 207 -9.18 -7.14 -13.52
CA ILE A 207 -7.71 -7.09 -13.62
C ILE A 207 -7.15 -7.72 -14.90
N ARG A 208 -8.00 -8.37 -15.72
CA ARG A 208 -7.58 -8.97 -16.99
C ARG A 208 -7.52 -7.92 -18.09
N GLN A 209 -6.50 -8.01 -18.93
CA GLN A 209 -6.41 -7.18 -20.12
C GLN A 209 -7.58 -7.44 -21.10
N THR A 210 -8.07 -8.67 -21.17
CA THR A 210 -9.24 -9.07 -21.95
C THR A 210 -10.23 -9.75 -21.01
N PRO A 211 -11.17 -8.98 -20.41
CA PRO A 211 -12.16 -9.52 -19.50
C PRO A 211 -13.20 -10.38 -20.23
N ASP A 212 -13.71 -11.39 -19.56
CA ASP A 212 -14.94 -12.08 -19.97
C ASP A 212 -16.12 -11.21 -19.54
N VAL A 213 -16.58 -10.34 -20.45
CA VAL A 213 -17.63 -9.36 -20.15
C VAL A 213 -19.00 -10.00 -19.88
N GLY A 214 -19.27 -11.17 -20.45
CA GLY A 214 -20.51 -11.89 -20.17
C GLY A 214 -20.54 -12.39 -18.73
N LYS A 215 -19.45 -13.02 -18.30
CA LYS A 215 -19.27 -13.45 -16.91
C LYS A 215 -19.26 -12.26 -15.95
N LEU A 216 -18.51 -11.20 -16.27
CA LEU A 216 -18.46 -9.98 -15.49
C LEU A 216 -19.87 -9.39 -15.26
N ALA A 217 -20.65 -9.23 -16.34
CA ALA A 217 -21.98 -8.63 -16.28
C ALA A 217 -22.95 -9.47 -15.41
N VAL A 218 -22.93 -10.80 -15.54
CA VAL A 218 -23.79 -11.69 -14.74
C VAL A 218 -23.52 -11.49 -13.24
N TYR A 219 -22.27 -11.50 -12.82
CA TYR A 219 -21.93 -11.36 -11.41
C TYR A 219 -22.08 -9.91 -10.90
N ALA A 220 -21.82 -8.91 -11.74
CA ALA A 220 -22.04 -7.52 -11.43
C ALA A 220 -23.55 -7.22 -11.23
N LYS A 221 -24.43 -7.71 -12.13
CA LYS A 221 -25.89 -7.59 -11.97
C LYS A 221 -26.39 -8.29 -10.71
N ALA A 222 -25.90 -9.49 -10.40
CA ALA A 222 -26.25 -10.21 -9.18
C ALA A 222 -25.87 -9.45 -7.89
N LYS A 223 -24.92 -8.50 -7.97
CA LYS A 223 -24.50 -7.63 -6.88
C LYS A 223 -25.05 -6.21 -6.97
N ASN A 224 -26.03 -5.98 -7.83
CA ASN A 224 -26.63 -4.66 -8.07
C ASN A 224 -25.57 -3.58 -8.35
N VAL A 225 -24.66 -3.89 -9.26
CA VAL A 225 -23.68 -2.92 -9.76
C VAL A 225 -24.39 -2.03 -10.78
N ASP A 226 -24.38 -0.73 -10.54
CA ASP A 226 -25.05 0.24 -11.40
C ASP A 226 -24.10 0.75 -12.50
N TYR A 227 -22.82 0.93 -12.19
CA TYR A 227 -21.82 1.41 -13.13
C TYR A 227 -20.57 0.53 -13.14
N ILE A 228 -20.01 0.34 -14.34
CA ILE A 228 -18.71 -0.31 -14.55
C ILE A 228 -17.83 0.66 -15.34
N VAL A 229 -16.60 0.88 -14.89
CA VAL A 229 -15.61 1.73 -15.54
C VAL A 229 -14.48 0.87 -16.08
N PHE A 230 -14.18 1.00 -17.37
CA PHE A 230 -13.05 0.32 -18.00
C PHE A 230 -11.97 1.31 -18.43
N SER A 231 -10.72 0.93 -18.30
CA SER A 231 -9.61 1.66 -18.90
C SER A 231 -9.47 1.25 -20.37
N SER A 232 -9.60 2.19 -21.30
CA SER A 232 -9.42 1.92 -22.73
C SER A 232 -7.98 1.53 -23.10
N VAL A 233 -7.02 1.84 -22.22
CA VAL A 233 -5.61 1.48 -22.37
C VAL A 233 -5.34 0.07 -21.86
N ASN A 234 -5.88 -0.27 -20.68
CA ASN A 234 -5.57 -1.52 -19.98
C ASN A 234 -6.49 -2.67 -20.35
N HIS A 235 -7.71 -2.39 -20.86
CA HIS A 235 -8.70 -3.40 -21.21
C HIS A 235 -8.94 -3.44 -22.72
N LYS A 236 -9.26 -4.62 -23.23
CA LYS A 236 -9.61 -4.86 -24.63
C LYS A 236 -10.86 -5.72 -24.73
N GLY A 237 -11.67 -5.49 -25.76
CA GLY A 237 -12.87 -6.30 -26.00
C GLY A 237 -13.99 -6.11 -24.98
N TYR A 238 -13.93 -5.06 -24.15
CA TYR A 238 -14.93 -4.78 -23.11
C TYR A 238 -16.19 -4.11 -23.66
N GLN A 239 -16.15 -3.61 -24.90
CA GLN A 239 -17.29 -2.92 -25.54
C GLN A 239 -18.49 -3.84 -25.72
N ASP A 240 -18.25 -5.15 -25.82
CA ASP A 240 -19.31 -6.16 -25.93
C ASP A 240 -20.22 -6.21 -24.68
N ILE A 241 -19.86 -5.53 -23.59
CA ILE A 241 -20.68 -5.42 -22.38
C ILE A 241 -22.06 -4.79 -22.66
N ASN A 242 -22.19 -4.02 -23.73
CA ASN A 242 -23.48 -3.50 -24.19
C ASN A 242 -24.48 -4.64 -24.51
N MET A 243 -24.01 -5.79 -25.00
CA MET A 243 -24.85 -6.96 -25.28
C MET A 243 -25.28 -7.69 -23.99
N HIS A 244 -24.71 -7.30 -22.86
CA HIS A 244 -24.95 -7.91 -21.55
C HIS A 244 -25.71 -6.99 -20.58
N GLY A 245 -26.36 -5.93 -21.11
CA GLY A 245 -27.25 -5.05 -20.36
C GLY A 245 -26.55 -3.96 -19.56
N TYR A 246 -25.45 -3.48 -20.09
CA TYR A 246 -24.80 -2.23 -19.67
C TYR A 246 -24.66 -1.32 -20.88
N GLU A 247 -25.10 -0.07 -20.76
CA GLU A 247 -25.04 0.91 -21.83
C GLU A 247 -23.88 1.87 -21.64
N PHE A 248 -23.21 2.24 -22.73
CA PHE A 248 -22.15 3.24 -22.71
C PHE A 248 -22.73 4.62 -22.36
N VAL A 249 -22.19 5.25 -21.33
CA VAL A 249 -22.56 6.61 -20.91
C VAL A 249 -21.63 7.65 -21.53
N LYS A 250 -20.34 7.56 -21.22
CA LYS A 250 -19.33 8.48 -21.76
C LYS A 250 -17.91 7.99 -21.53
N ASN A 251 -16.97 8.62 -22.25
CA ASN A 251 -15.53 8.49 -21.99
C ASN A 251 -15.03 9.69 -21.21
N VAL A 252 -14.20 9.46 -20.19
CA VAL A 252 -13.50 10.47 -19.40
C VAL A 252 -12.02 10.11 -19.36
N ASP A 253 -11.19 10.90 -20.03
CA ASP A 253 -9.72 10.74 -20.04
C ASP A 253 -9.21 9.31 -20.30
N GLY A 254 -9.84 8.62 -21.25
CA GLY A 254 -9.47 7.25 -21.61
C GLY A 254 -10.10 6.17 -20.72
N TYR A 255 -11.13 6.51 -19.96
CA TYR A 255 -11.94 5.57 -19.21
C TYR A 255 -13.39 5.62 -19.70
N ASP A 256 -13.92 4.47 -20.06
CA ASP A 256 -15.28 4.31 -20.53
C ASP A 256 -16.20 3.92 -19.38
N ILE A 257 -17.27 4.68 -19.20
CA ILE A 257 -18.28 4.49 -18.15
C ILE A 257 -19.49 3.80 -18.79
N TYR A 258 -19.93 2.71 -18.19
CA TYR A 258 -21.11 1.96 -18.58
C TYR A 258 -22.11 1.91 -17.44
N MET A 259 -23.38 2.16 -17.72
CA MET A 259 -24.49 2.10 -16.76
C MET A 259 -25.35 0.85 -17.03
N ARG A 260 -25.84 0.24 -15.97
CA ARG A 260 -26.77 -0.89 -16.05
C ARG A 260 -28.10 -0.43 -16.63
N GLN A 261 -28.58 -1.12 -17.66
CA GLN A 261 -29.95 -0.96 -18.15
C GLN A 261 -30.92 -1.61 -17.16
N GLU A 262 -32.02 -0.91 -16.87
CA GLU A 262 -33.16 -1.53 -16.18
C GLU A 262 -33.84 -2.51 -17.15
N ASP A 263 -34.01 -3.75 -16.72
CA ASP A 263 -34.73 -4.80 -17.48
C ASP A 263 -36.23 -4.51 -17.51
#